data_df2c5b65c6a17eb47d024daade68afb5
#
_entry.id   df2c5b65c6a17eb47d024daade68afb5
#
_cell.length_a   1.000
_cell.length_b   1.000
_cell.length_c   1.000
_cell.angle_alpha   90.00
_cell.angle_beta   90.00
_cell.angle_gamma   90.00
#
_symmetry.space_group_name_H-M   'P 1'
#
loop_
_entity.id
_entity.type
_entity.pdbx_description
1 polymer ?
#
loop_
_entity_poly.entity_id
_entity_poly.type
_entity_poly.pdbx_seq_one_letter_code
_entity_poly.pdbx_strand_id
1 'polypeptide(L)'
;MESKQELSRERIRSWLETVSRDQHWCILISADPDAMGSAQALRRIMERRTRYIDICSINRVTRPDNLAMIRYLRLNIKPWDPAKQSQYTHFALVDSQPHHNPVFKSLHFTIVVDH
;
A
#
# COMPACT_ATOMS: atom_id res chain seq x y z
N MET A 1 -7.78 -26.64 11.57
CA MET A 1 -7.78 -25.19 11.86
C MET A 1 -6.74 -24.51 11.00
N GLU A 2 -7.19 -23.57 10.19
CA GLU A 2 -6.30 -22.86 9.28
C GLU A 2 -5.39 -21.89 10.06
N SER A 3 -4.14 -21.77 9.62
CA SER A 3 -3.22 -20.80 10.20
C SER A 3 -3.62 -19.38 9.81
N LYS A 4 -3.15 -18.38 10.57
CA LYS A 4 -3.34 -16.97 10.22
C LYS A 4 -2.79 -16.64 8.82
N GLN A 5 -1.70 -17.27 8.44
CA GLN A 5 -1.09 -17.07 7.11
C GLN A 5 -1.98 -17.57 5.98
N GLU A 6 -2.62 -18.71 6.18
CA GLU A 6 -3.54 -19.25 5.18
C GLU A 6 -4.78 -18.38 5.01
N LEU A 7 -5.36 -17.91 6.12
CA LEU A 7 -6.49 -16.98 6.08
C LEU A 7 -6.12 -15.67 5.37
N SER A 8 -4.90 -15.15 5.64
CA SER A 8 -4.43 -13.93 4.99
C SER A 8 -4.22 -14.12 3.50
N ARG A 9 -3.68 -15.27 3.08
CA ARG A 9 -3.49 -15.58 1.66
C ARG A 9 -4.82 -15.71 0.93
N GLU A 10 -5.79 -16.37 1.52
CA GLU A 10 -7.12 -16.52 0.94
C GLU A 10 -7.82 -15.17 0.81
N ARG A 11 -7.72 -14.32 1.81
CA ARG A 11 -8.28 -12.97 1.77
C ARG A 11 -7.64 -12.13 0.66
N ILE A 12 -6.33 -12.19 0.55
CA ILE A 12 -5.61 -11.47 -0.51
C ILE A 12 -6.01 -11.98 -1.88
N ARG A 13 -6.10 -13.30 -2.05
CA ARG A 13 -6.49 -13.91 -3.31
C ARG A 13 -7.92 -13.52 -3.69
N SER A 14 -8.85 -13.60 -2.75
CA SER A 14 -10.24 -13.20 -2.97
C SER A 14 -10.35 -11.73 -3.34
N TRP A 15 -9.62 -10.87 -2.62
CA TRP A 15 -9.60 -9.45 -2.91
C TRP A 15 -9.00 -9.15 -4.28
N LEU A 16 -7.92 -9.84 -4.67
CA LEU A 16 -7.30 -9.64 -5.98
C LEU A 16 -8.26 -9.88 -7.13
N GLU A 17 -9.19 -10.79 -6.97
CA GLU A 17 -10.22 -11.05 -7.98
C GLU A 17 -11.15 -9.86 -8.19
N THR A 18 -11.24 -8.95 -7.21
CA THR A 18 -12.05 -7.75 -7.32
C THR A 18 -11.32 -6.57 -7.94
N VAL A 19 -10.00 -6.67 -8.09
CA VAL A 19 -9.20 -5.59 -8.68
C VAL A 19 -9.38 -5.58 -10.19
N SER A 20 -9.74 -4.44 -10.76
CA SER A 20 -9.98 -4.28 -12.20
C SER A 20 -9.20 -3.12 -12.79
N ARG A 21 -9.10 -3.09 -14.13
CA ARG A 21 -8.24 -2.17 -14.86
C ARG A 21 -8.64 -0.70 -14.73
N ASP A 22 -9.89 -0.42 -14.47
CA ASP A 22 -10.41 0.95 -14.37
C ASP A 22 -10.22 1.56 -12.99
N GLN A 23 -9.72 0.79 -12.04
CA GLN A 23 -9.50 1.26 -10.67
C GLN A 23 -8.17 2.00 -10.58
N HIS A 24 -8.15 3.05 -9.76
CA HIS A 24 -6.96 3.82 -9.43
C HIS A 24 -6.64 3.59 -7.95
N TRP A 25 -5.53 2.94 -7.69
CA TRP A 25 -5.17 2.51 -6.35
C TRP A 25 -4.07 3.38 -5.76
N CYS A 26 -4.22 3.68 -4.49
CA CYS A 26 -3.16 4.25 -3.67
C CYS A 26 -2.80 3.25 -2.57
N ILE A 27 -1.56 2.79 -2.57
CA ILE A 27 -1.01 1.99 -1.47
C ILE A 27 -0.37 2.98 -0.52
N LEU A 28 -0.97 3.14 0.65
CA LEU A 28 -0.54 4.13 1.64
C LEU A 28 0.34 3.46 2.69
N ILE A 29 1.45 4.11 3.00
CA ILE A 29 2.42 3.61 3.97
C ILE A 29 2.89 4.71 4.90
N SER A 30 3.34 4.29 6.08
CA SER A 30 4.30 5.05 6.88
C SER A 30 5.67 4.52 6.49
N ALA A 31 6.50 5.34 5.86
CA ALA A 31 7.70 4.85 5.18
C ALA A 31 8.77 4.38 6.16
N ASP A 32 8.93 3.07 6.22
CA ASP A 32 10.04 2.36 6.82
C ASP A 32 10.41 1.18 5.90
N PRO A 33 11.55 0.49 6.13
CA PRO A 33 11.99 -0.57 5.21
C PRO A 33 10.97 -1.67 5.02
N ASP A 34 10.28 -2.10 6.08
CA ASP A 34 9.30 -3.18 5.99
C ASP A 34 8.08 -2.75 5.19
N ALA A 35 7.57 -1.54 5.45
CA ALA A 35 6.43 -0.99 4.72
C ALA A 35 6.75 -0.80 3.24
N MET A 36 7.95 -0.29 2.93
CA MET A 36 8.37 -0.09 1.55
C MET A 36 8.47 -1.42 0.78
N GLY A 37 9.05 -2.44 1.41
CA GLY A 37 9.15 -3.77 0.81
C GLY A 37 7.79 -4.41 0.60
N SER A 38 6.91 -4.33 1.58
CA SER A 38 5.56 -4.87 1.50
C SER A 38 4.72 -4.16 0.44
N ALA A 39 4.83 -2.84 0.36
CA ALA A 39 4.12 -2.05 -0.64
C ALA A 39 4.56 -2.41 -2.07
N GLN A 40 5.86 -2.59 -2.27
CA GLN A 40 6.39 -2.98 -3.57
C GLN A 40 5.92 -4.39 -3.98
N ALA A 41 5.92 -5.32 -3.03
CA ALA A 41 5.43 -6.66 -3.28
C ALA A 41 3.94 -6.65 -3.67
N LEU A 42 3.14 -5.89 -2.94
CA LEU A 42 1.71 -5.76 -3.24
C LEU A 42 1.48 -5.12 -4.61
N ARG A 43 2.22 -4.07 -4.92
CA ARG A 43 2.12 -3.40 -6.21
C ARG A 43 2.41 -4.37 -7.36
N ARG A 44 3.43 -5.19 -7.24
CA ARG A 44 3.78 -6.17 -8.27
C ARG A 44 2.67 -7.18 -8.52
N ILE A 45 2.00 -7.59 -7.46
CA ILE A 45 0.86 -8.50 -7.58
C ILE A 45 -0.30 -7.81 -8.28
N MET A 46 -0.56 -6.54 -7.95
CA MET A 46 -1.70 -5.79 -8.47
C MET A 46 -1.51 -5.31 -9.92
N GLU A 47 -0.28 -5.03 -10.34
CA GLU A 47 -0.03 -4.40 -11.64
C GLU A 47 -0.41 -5.28 -12.84
N ARG A 48 -0.67 -6.56 -12.62
CA ARG A 48 -1.23 -7.45 -13.63
C ARG A 48 -2.73 -7.18 -13.87
N ARG A 49 -3.39 -6.54 -12.92
CA ARG A 49 -4.84 -6.35 -12.94
C ARG A 49 -5.25 -4.89 -13.12
N THR A 50 -4.41 -3.95 -12.69
CA THR A 50 -4.68 -2.54 -12.86
C THR A 50 -3.39 -1.79 -13.18
N ARG A 51 -3.52 -0.68 -13.95
CA ARG A 51 -2.37 0.12 -14.38
C ARG A 51 -2.05 1.26 -13.42
N TYR A 52 -3.05 1.70 -12.67
CA TYR A 52 -2.96 2.93 -11.90
C TYR A 52 -2.78 2.60 -10.42
N ILE A 53 -1.52 2.41 -10.03
CA ILE A 53 -1.14 2.09 -8.66
C ILE A 53 -0.01 3.03 -8.26
N ASP A 54 -0.28 3.87 -7.27
CA ASP A 54 0.73 4.70 -6.64
C ASP A 54 1.00 4.21 -5.23
N ILE A 55 2.27 4.31 -4.82
CA ILE A 55 2.66 4.12 -3.43
C ILE A 55 2.88 5.51 -2.85
N CYS A 56 2.13 5.85 -1.80
CA CYS A 56 2.21 7.16 -1.15
C CYS A 56 2.61 7.00 0.30
N SER A 57 3.49 7.89 0.78
CA SER A 57 3.92 7.92 2.16
C SER A 57 3.35 9.12 2.88
N ILE A 58 2.86 8.91 4.11
CA ILE A 58 2.37 10.00 4.96
C ILE A 58 3.50 10.77 5.63
N ASN A 59 4.72 10.21 5.67
CA ASN A 59 5.88 10.84 6.27
C ASN A 59 6.98 11.01 5.25
N ARG A 60 7.81 12.02 5.47
CA ARG A 60 8.96 12.29 4.61
C ARG A 60 10.06 11.26 4.88
N VAL A 61 10.62 10.71 3.82
CA VAL A 61 11.75 9.80 3.94
C VAL A 61 13.03 10.62 4.04
N THR A 62 13.70 10.54 5.18
CA THR A 62 14.90 11.33 5.44
C THR A 62 16.13 10.49 5.81
N ARG A 63 15.93 9.28 6.33
CA ARG A 63 17.03 8.42 6.75
C ARG A 63 17.81 7.90 5.54
N PRO A 64 19.15 7.96 5.58
CA PRO A 64 19.98 7.51 4.46
C PRO A 64 19.76 6.06 4.06
N ASP A 65 19.53 5.16 5.02
CA ASP A 65 19.26 3.75 4.74
C ASP A 65 17.93 3.55 3.99
N ASN A 66 16.90 4.31 4.34
CA ASN A 66 15.62 4.27 3.64
C ASN A 66 15.73 4.86 2.24
N LEU A 67 16.46 5.96 2.09
CA LEU A 67 16.71 6.55 0.77
C LEU A 67 17.51 5.60 -0.13
N ALA A 68 18.49 4.90 0.44
CA ALA A 68 19.27 3.90 -0.29
C ALA A 68 18.37 2.74 -0.75
N MET A 69 17.45 2.29 0.09
CA MET A 69 16.51 1.24 -0.25
C MET A 69 15.57 1.65 -1.40
N ILE A 70 15.06 2.87 -1.35
CA ILE A 70 14.22 3.41 -2.43
C ILE A 70 14.98 3.38 -3.76
N ARG A 71 16.23 3.81 -3.73
CA ARG A 71 17.08 3.84 -4.92
C ARG A 71 17.40 2.42 -5.42
N TYR A 72 17.77 1.55 -4.52
CA TYR A 72 18.15 0.17 -4.85
C TYR A 72 16.98 -0.61 -5.45
N LEU A 73 15.80 -0.50 -4.85
CA LEU A 73 14.60 -1.20 -5.31
C LEU A 73 13.87 -0.44 -6.43
N ARG A 74 14.36 0.73 -6.81
CA ARG A 74 13.73 1.60 -7.81
C ARG A 74 12.27 1.91 -7.47
N LEU A 75 12.04 2.19 -6.20
CA LEU A 75 10.70 2.53 -5.72
C LEU A 75 10.32 3.95 -6.13
N ASN A 76 9.11 4.13 -6.61
CA ASN A 76 8.56 5.45 -6.86
C ASN A 76 7.51 5.73 -5.76
N ILE A 77 7.96 6.35 -4.68
CA ILE A 77 7.11 6.68 -3.53
C ILE A 77 6.80 8.17 -3.59
N LYS A 78 5.52 8.48 -3.67
CA LYS A 78 5.03 9.87 -3.71
C LYS A 78 4.64 10.31 -2.30
N PRO A 79 4.77 11.62 -1.98
CA PRO A 79 4.20 12.11 -0.73
C PRO A 79 2.68 12.05 -0.79
N TRP A 80 2.05 11.66 0.31
CA TRP A 80 0.60 11.71 0.40
C TRP A 80 0.13 13.17 0.39
N ASP A 81 -0.78 13.48 -0.51
CA ASP A 81 -1.40 14.80 -0.62
C ASP A 81 -2.91 14.63 -0.50
N PRO A 82 -3.53 15.11 0.59
CA PRO A 82 -4.99 14.99 0.77
C PRO A 82 -5.79 15.63 -0.37
N ALA A 83 -5.25 16.65 -1.02
CA ALA A 83 -5.92 17.30 -2.16
C ALA A 83 -6.07 16.36 -3.36
N LYS A 84 -5.28 15.31 -3.43
CA LYS A 84 -5.32 14.33 -4.52
C LYS A 84 -6.13 13.09 -4.19
N GLN A 85 -6.79 13.06 -3.03
CA GLN A 85 -7.56 11.88 -2.60
C GLN A 85 -8.62 11.47 -3.63
N SER A 86 -9.28 12.42 -4.25
CA SER A 86 -10.33 12.15 -5.24
C SER A 86 -9.82 11.52 -6.55
N GLN A 87 -8.51 11.53 -6.77
CA GLN A 87 -7.91 10.89 -7.95
C GLN A 87 -7.86 9.36 -7.81
N TYR A 88 -8.02 8.85 -6.59
CA TYR A 88 -7.97 7.42 -6.31
C TYR A 88 -9.37 6.88 -6.07
N THR A 89 -9.65 5.72 -6.62
CA THR A 89 -10.90 5.02 -6.39
C THR A 89 -10.82 4.07 -5.20
N HIS A 90 -9.61 3.58 -4.92
CA HIS A 90 -9.40 2.57 -3.88
C HIS A 90 -8.09 2.82 -3.14
N PHE A 91 -8.07 2.43 -1.87
CA PHE A 91 -6.90 2.57 -1.00
C PHE A 91 -6.55 1.23 -0.36
N ALA A 92 -5.25 0.96 -0.30
CA ALA A 92 -4.69 -0.15 0.47
C ALA A 92 -3.76 0.41 1.54
N LEU A 93 -3.79 -0.18 2.72
CA LEU A 93 -2.88 0.14 3.81
C LEU A 93 -1.98 -1.05 4.07
N VAL A 94 -0.68 -0.80 4.14
CA VAL A 94 0.32 -1.87 4.25
C VAL A 94 1.21 -1.60 5.45
N ASP A 95 1.46 -2.66 6.22
CA ASP A 95 2.33 -2.68 7.38
C ASP A 95 1.92 -1.67 8.45
N SER A 96 0.60 -1.44 8.57
CA SER A 96 0.02 -0.55 9.57
C SER A 96 -1.47 -0.86 9.73
N GLN A 97 -2.09 -0.26 10.74
CA GLN A 97 -3.52 -0.36 11.00
C GLN A 97 -4.18 1.01 10.89
N PRO A 98 -5.48 1.08 10.52
CA PRO A 98 -6.15 2.37 10.34
C PRO A 98 -6.12 3.27 11.58
N HIS A 99 -6.03 2.68 12.78
CA HIS A 99 -6.02 3.47 14.03
C HIS A 99 -4.65 4.04 14.41
N HIS A 100 -3.56 3.65 13.70
CA HIS A 100 -2.20 4.06 14.04
C HIS A 100 -1.92 5.53 13.76
N ASN A 101 -2.67 6.14 12.84
CA ASN A 101 -2.43 7.53 12.47
C ASN A 101 -3.74 8.20 12.07
N PRO A 102 -3.96 9.48 12.45
CA PRO A 102 -5.18 10.21 12.06
C PRO A 102 -5.42 10.27 10.56
N VAL A 103 -4.36 10.34 9.75
CA VAL A 103 -4.50 10.33 8.29
C VAL A 103 -5.16 9.02 7.83
N PHE A 104 -4.76 7.90 8.40
CA PHE A 104 -5.35 6.61 8.06
C PHE A 104 -6.83 6.53 8.46
N LYS A 105 -7.18 7.14 9.59
CA LYS A 105 -8.58 7.14 10.07
C LYS A 105 -9.52 7.89 9.13
N SER A 106 -9.01 8.86 8.38
CA SER A 106 -9.82 9.68 7.48
C SER A 106 -10.12 8.99 6.15
N LEU A 107 -9.51 7.85 5.88
CA LEU A 107 -9.62 7.14 4.62
C LEU A 107 -10.32 5.80 4.79
N HIS A 108 -11.00 5.36 3.73
CA HIS A 108 -11.58 4.03 3.67
C HIS A 108 -10.63 3.10 2.91
N PHE A 109 -10.14 2.08 3.60
CA PHE A 109 -9.22 1.10 2.99
C PHE A 109 -10.00 -0.13 2.53
N THR A 110 -9.85 -0.46 1.26
CA THR A 110 -10.42 -1.69 0.70
C THR A 110 -9.69 -2.91 1.24
N ILE A 111 -8.38 -2.79 1.46
CA ILE A 111 -7.59 -3.86 2.05
C ILE A 111 -6.56 -3.27 3.01
N VAL A 112 -6.34 -3.98 4.11
CA VAL A 112 -5.28 -3.70 5.08
C VAL A 112 -4.41 -4.94 5.19
N VAL A 113 -3.13 -4.80 4.88
CA VAL A 113 -2.15 -5.88 4.98
C VAL A 113 -1.18 -5.54 6.10
N ASP A 114 -1.29 -6.25 7.22
CA ASP A 114 -0.45 -6.05 8.38
C ASP A 114 0.03 -7.41 8.89
N HIS A 115 1.24 -7.39 9.43
CA HIS A 115 1.87 -8.62 9.93
C HIS A 115 1.58 -8.87 11.39
#